data_5647d43b191ef53fc9b2b287cc316a64
#
_entry.id   5647d43b191ef53fc9b2b287cc316a64
#
_cell.length_a   1.000
_cell.length_b   1.000
_cell.length_c   1.000
_cell.angle_alpha   90.00
_cell.angle_beta   90.00
_cell.angle_gamma   90.00
#
_symmetry.space_group_name_H-M   'P 1'
#
loop_
_entity.id
_entity.type
_entity.pdbx_description
1 polymer ?
#
loop_
_entity_poly.entity_id
_entity_poly.type
_entity_poly.pdbx_seq_one_letter_code
_entity_poly.pdbx_strand_id
1 'polypeptide(L)'
;MKNIFQYILMAVALVATASCSNELDEALQLAGNGSLQFVVGDFPAFGEGAATRAIGLEDAGKSAWDDGDKILVHLYSNEYGDQAVTLTFDAENNTWESDGGTLNYLDNETPKITAVYAPDCEIKGDKTIGLLEGKKYGEAEYIPAKTTISGNTLDISFERGRIYSRLRIVAEAEQTLTVTTTGFTPAGPENVSAPDSYTLVADGKDNAYLYGTFAEGGSVTVKKGDAELVTHTFSVTSEQCKSYALYAGKKVDVDLSALAATYVINDDAYYTFTGTGSYGIKVESGNPTIILNNVSITVGKEWDNENIVNALDIVAANSETTVWITGTNNLTSNSGAGIYVKSGSTVIIKSDSRDNILTARAGMDGAGIGGTGYDFSYENVTCGNIYIENITVNAYSSGYMSSNPGIGAITSCGTITIKNATVTALGSNQGGVLYGGEFCPAIGASTVPDIVIENSTIDAYRGDSKDGGTGSLADWIGAVIIYDPYSGDTPHTPGIQCGNGYIISTTVNKFLYKASSGVTKEEGSVTYDADGNPTEQTAE
;
A
#
# COMPACT_ATOMS: atom_id res chain seq x y z
N MET A 1 17.54 16.98 47.76
CA MET A 1 17.40 17.25 46.31
C MET A 1 16.50 16.26 45.56
N LYS A 2 16.23 15.05 46.06
CA LYS A 2 15.31 14.09 45.40
C LYS A 2 13.81 14.46 45.50
N ASN A 3 13.40 15.18 46.53
CA ASN A 3 11.98 15.48 46.75
C ASN A 3 11.46 16.70 45.98
N ILE A 4 12.35 17.58 45.49
CA ILE A 4 11.95 18.75 44.70
C ILE A 4 11.62 18.34 43.27
N PHE A 5 12.28 17.32 42.73
CA PHE A 5 12.00 16.80 41.36
C PHE A 5 10.65 16.08 41.27
N GLN A 6 10.19 15.43 42.36
CA GLN A 6 8.87 14.78 42.38
C GLN A 6 7.72 15.79 42.42
N TYR A 7 7.90 16.92 43.10
CA TYR A 7 6.87 17.97 43.14
C TYR A 7 6.79 18.77 41.83
N ILE A 8 7.90 18.94 41.12
CA ILE A 8 7.92 19.57 39.80
C ILE A 8 7.30 18.65 38.76
N LEU A 9 7.52 17.32 38.83
CA LEU A 9 6.87 16.37 37.92
C LEU A 9 5.36 16.24 38.18
N MET A 10 4.91 16.33 39.44
CA MET A 10 3.49 16.36 39.77
C MET A 10 2.82 17.69 39.36
N ALA A 11 3.52 18.80 39.44
CA ALA A 11 2.98 20.11 39.02
C ALA A 11 2.85 20.17 37.48
N VAL A 12 3.79 19.57 36.72
CA VAL A 12 3.71 19.50 35.27
C VAL A 12 2.64 18.49 34.83
N ALA A 13 2.44 17.38 35.55
CA ALA A 13 1.36 16.42 35.25
C ALA A 13 -0.04 16.98 35.57
N LEU A 14 -0.15 17.88 36.57
CA LEU A 14 -1.42 18.57 36.91
C LEU A 14 -1.76 19.71 35.94
N VAL A 15 -0.76 20.31 35.29
CA VAL A 15 -1.00 21.32 34.24
C VAL A 15 -1.35 20.65 32.91
N ALA A 16 -0.83 19.45 32.64
CA ALA A 16 -1.16 18.71 31.43
C ALA A 16 -2.57 18.05 31.45
N THR A 17 -3.17 17.87 32.65
CA THR A 17 -4.55 17.35 32.75
C THR A 17 -5.58 18.48 32.94
N ALA A 18 -5.16 19.73 33.13
CA ALA A 18 -6.04 20.88 33.18
C ALA A 18 -6.21 21.58 31.82
N SER A 19 -5.53 21.09 30.77
CA SER A 19 -5.62 21.63 29.40
C SER A 19 -6.70 20.96 28.54
N CYS A 20 -7.48 20.04 29.08
CA CYS A 20 -8.64 19.46 28.42
C CYS A 20 -9.96 19.75 29.12
N SER A 21 -10.01 20.76 29.98
CA SER A 21 -11.25 21.21 30.54
C SER A 21 -11.37 22.70 30.37
N ASN A 22 -12.15 23.10 29.39
CA ASN A 22 -12.91 24.32 29.39
C ASN A 22 -12.15 25.64 29.67
N GLU A 23 -11.74 26.29 28.64
CA GLU A 23 -12.19 27.68 28.61
C GLU A 23 -13.30 27.81 27.53
N LEU A 24 -14.42 27.20 27.84
CA LEU A 24 -15.75 27.49 27.35
C LEU A 24 -16.25 28.81 27.97
N ASP A 25 -15.45 29.83 28.03
CA ASP A 25 -15.85 31.06 28.65
C ASP A 25 -15.33 32.31 27.92
N GLU A 26 -15.66 32.39 26.60
CA GLU A 26 -15.98 33.71 26.06
C GLU A 26 -17.13 33.54 25.07
N ALA A 27 -18.32 33.44 25.67
CA ALA A 27 -19.54 33.63 24.92
C ALA A 27 -19.49 34.98 24.22
N LEU A 28 -19.51 34.99 22.90
CA LEU A 28 -19.71 36.21 22.12
C LEU A 28 -21.00 36.92 22.62
N GLN A 29 -20.85 37.97 23.42
CA GLN A 29 -21.98 38.80 23.78
C GLN A 29 -22.40 39.64 22.57
N LEU A 30 -23.32 39.13 21.78
CA LEU A 30 -24.09 40.00 20.88
C LEU A 30 -24.99 40.89 21.76
N ALA A 31 -24.66 42.17 21.83
CA ALA A 31 -25.47 43.16 22.55
C ALA A 31 -26.80 43.37 21.84
N GLY A 32 -27.87 42.75 22.33
CA GLY A 32 -29.23 42.95 21.83
C GLY A 32 -30.23 42.09 22.59
N ASN A 33 -31.32 42.65 23.03
CA ASN A 33 -32.41 41.95 23.70
C ASN A 33 -32.88 40.71 22.95
N GLY A 34 -32.57 39.50 23.47
CA GLY A 34 -33.17 38.25 23.06
C GLY A 34 -32.45 37.48 21.93
N SER A 35 -31.27 37.91 21.47
CA SER A 35 -30.49 37.13 20.47
C SER A 35 -29.70 36.00 21.15
N LEU A 36 -29.59 34.86 20.42
CA LEU A 36 -28.81 33.73 20.87
C LEU A 36 -27.31 34.06 20.90
N GLN A 37 -26.63 33.55 21.93
CA GLN A 37 -25.18 33.46 22.00
C GLN A 37 -24.74 32.13 21.39
N PHE A 38 -23.53 32.07 20.81
CA PHE A 38 -23.04 30.87 20.12
C PHE A 38 -21.87 30.25 20.87
N VAL A 39 -21.92 28.95 21.08
CA VAL A 39 -20.80 28.13 21.54
C VAL A 39 -20.52 27.08 20.49
N VAL A 40 -19.30 27.05 19.97
CA VAL A 40 -18.89 26.13 18.93
C VAL A 40 -17.86 25.15 19.49
N GLY A 41 -18.11 23.86 19.31
CA GLY A 41 -17.19 22.78 19.70
C GLY A 41 -15.99 22.63 18.76
N ASP A 42 -15.14 21.67 19.10
CA ASP A 42 -13.92 21.37 18.36
C ASP A 42 -14.21 20.93 16.91
N PHE A 43 -13.22 21.15 16.04
CA PHE A 43 -13.27 20.68 14.66
C PHE A 43 -13.18 19.15 14.62
N PRO A 44 -14.06 18.44 13.90
CA PRO A 44 -14.03 16.98 13.85
C PRO A 44 -12.93 16.50 12.90
N ALA A 45 -11.83 15.98 13.45
CA ALA A 45 -10.75 15.38 12.68
C ALA A 45 -11.19 14.09 11.95
N PHE A 46 -10.49 13.68 10.90
CA PHE A 46 -10.60 12.33 10.39
C PHE A 46 -9.97 11.36 11.38
N GLY A 47 -10.70 10.30 11.74
CA GLY A 47 -10.18 9.26 12.62
C GLY A 47 -9.09 8.44 11.94
N GLU A 48 -8.12 7.97 12.71
CA GLU A 48 -7.19 6.94 12.26
C GLU A 48 -7.97 5.63 12.07
N GLY A 49 -8.09 5.19 10.83
CA GLY A 49 -8.71 3.91 10.51
C GLY A 49 -7.76 2.76 10.80
N ALA A 50 -8.17 1.81 11.65
CA ALA A 50 -7.46 0.56 11.78
C ALA A 50 -7.43 -0.19 10.43
N ALA A 51 -6.23 -0.51 9.94
CA ALA A 51 -5.91 -1.55 8.96
C ALA A 51 -6.26 -1.34 7.47
N THR A 52 -6.53 -0.15 6.99
CA THR A 52 -6.44 0.12 5.55
C THR A 52 -5.53 1.31 5.32
N ARG A 53 -4.24 1.05 5.07
CA ARG A 53 -3.18 2.00 4.76
C ARG A 53 -3.07 3.12 5.79
N ALA A 54 -1.99 3.13 6.56
CA ALA A 54 -1.67 4.24 7.43
C ALA A 54 -1.81 5.54 6.64
N ILE A 55 -2.75 6.39 7.03
CA ILE A 55 -2.82 7.75 6.52
C ILE A 55 -1.53 8.39 6.99
N GLY A 56 -0.62 8.75 6.07
CA GLY A 56 0.56 9.52 6.42
C GLY A 56 0.13 10.83 7.08
N LEU A 57 0.98 11.44 7.89
CA LEU A 57 0.69 12.75 8.51
C LEU A 57 0.24 13.80 7.48
N GLU A 58 0.69 13.68 6.24
CA GLU A 58 0.31 14.54 5.10
C GLU A 58 -1.13 14.35 4.64
N ASP A 59 -1.77 13.23 4.99
CA ASP A 59 -3.13 12.87 4.60
C ASP A 59 -4.15 12.94 5.73
N ALA A 60 -3.75 13.35 6.93
CA ALA A 60 -4.64 13.48 8.07
C ALA A 60 -5.80 14.46 7.82
N GLY A 61 -5.63 15.38 6.87
CA GLY A 61 -6.59 16.42 6.58
C GLY A 61 -6.63 17.48 7.67
N LYS A 62 -7.64 18.33 7.63
CA LYS A 62 -7.86 19.38 8.61
C LYS A 62 -8.28 18.77 9.96
N SER A 63 -7.60 19.17 11.04
CA SER A 63 -7.83 18.68 12.41
C SER A 63 -8.21 19.74 13.44
N ALA A 64 -8.19 21.01 13.03
CA ALA A 64 -8.55 22.15 13.87
C ALA A 64 -9.22 23.24 13.02
N TRP A 65 -9.86 24.22 13.67
CA TRP A 65 -10.36 25.41 13.01
C TRP A 65 -9.20 26.28 12.51
N ASP A 66 -9.32 26.79 11.29
CA ASP A 66 -8.38 27.73 10.69
C ASP A 66 -9.00 29.14 10.67
N ASP A 67 -8.16 30.16 10.67
CA ASP A 67 -8.60 31.53 10.55
C ASP A 67 -9.50 31.76 9.32
N GLY A 68 -10.64 32.39 9.54
CA GLY A 68 -11.64 32.62 8.49
C GLY A 68 -12.56 31.46 8.18
N ASP A 69 -12.47 30.31 8.88
CA ASP A 69 -13.47 29.25 8.76
C ASP A 69 -14.87 29.73 9.08
N LYS A 70 -15.86 29.19 8.38
CA LYS A 70 -17.24 29.65 8.50
C LYS A 70 -18.19 28.53 8.87
N ILE A 71 -19.06 28.79 9.82
CA ILE A 71 -20.23 27.97 10.12
C ILE A 71 -21.47 28.76 9.67
N LEU A 72 -22.27 28.12 8.83
CA LEU A 72 -23.54 28.68 8.38
C LEU A 72 -24.64 28.16 9.30
N VAL A 73 -25.41 29.07 9.89
CA VAL A 73 -26.50 28.75 10.81
C VAL A 73 -27.81 29.29 10.25
N HIS A 74 -28.76 28.42 10.07
CA HIS A 74 -30.15 28.74 9.70
C HIS A 74 -31.08 28.37 10.83
N LEU A 75 -32.01 29.25 11.18
CA LEU A 75 -33.05 29.04 12.16
C LEU A 75 -34.41 29.41 11.56
N TYR A 76 -35.36 28.51 11.66
CA TYR A 76 -36.77 28.77 11.37
C TYR A 76 -37.55 28.87 12.68
N SER A 77 -38.24 29.98 12.88
CA SER A 77 -39.17 30.24 13.96
C SER A 77 -40.56 30.49 13.42
N ASN A 78 -41.59 30.06 14.12
CA ASN A 78 -42.97 30.32 13.70
C ASN A 78 -43.34 31.81 13.72
N GLU A 79 -42.74 32.57 14.60
CA GLU A 79 -43.00 34.02 14.76
C GLU A 79 -42.11 34.87 13.84
N TYR A 80 -40.82 34.51 13.74
CA TYR A 80 -39.82 35.33 13.07
C TYR A 80 -39.46 34.83 11.68
N GLY A 81 -39.98 33.63 11.26
CA GLY A 81 -39.69 33.01 9.97
C GLY A 81 -38.25 32.52 9.84
N ASP A 82 -37.76 32.55 8.59
CA ASP A 82 -36.39 32.11 8.27
C ASP A 82 -35.38 33.19 8.60
N GLN A 83 -34.39 32.83 9.40
CA GLN A 83 -33.27 33.67 9.85
C GLN A 83 -31.98 32.91 9.63
N ALA A 84 -30.90 33.63 9.37
CA ALA A 84 -29.60 32.98 9.21
C ALA A 84 -28.46 33.93 9.59
N VAL A 85 -27.37 33.34 10.09
CA VAL A 85 -26.11 34.04 10.41
C VAL A 85 -24.93 33.22 9.94
N THR A 86 -23.85 33.91 9.62
CA THR A 86 -22.54 33.30 9.38
C THR A 86 -21.65 33.57 10.58
N LEU A 87 -21.11 32.52 11.18
CA LEU A 87 -20.06 32.61 12.21
C LEU A 87 -18.71 32.42 11.52
N THR A 88 -17.77 33.32 11.77
CA THR A 88 -16.39 33.24 11.23
C THR A 88 -15.42 33.06 12.37
N PHE A 89 -14.49 32.11 12.25
CA PHE A 89 -13.46 31.86 13.26
C PHE A 89 -12.33 32.88 13.14
N ASP A 90 -11.98 33.47 14.24
CA ASP A 90 -10.80 34.32 14.45
C ASP A 90 -9.75 33.52 15.23
N ALA A 91 -8.72 33.06 14.53
CA ALA A 91 -7.68 32.24 15.15
C ALA A 91 -6.74 33.03 16.06
N GLU A 92 -6.62 34.36 15.89
CA GLU A 92 -5.79 35.19 16.75
C GLU A 92 -6.39 35.32 18.17
N ASN A 93 -7.72 35.47 18.23
CA ASN A 93 -8.46 35.59 19.48
C ASN A 93 -9.07 34.27 19.96
N ASN A 94 -9.02 33.22 19.14
CA ASN A 94 -9.69 31.92 19.36
C ASN A 94 -11.19 32.07 19.61
N THR A 95 -11.86 32.92 18.82
CA THR A 95 -13.29 33.27 18.99
C THR A 95 -14.04 33.13 17.69
N TRP A 96 -15.37 33.00 17.80
CA TRP A 96 -16.29 33.00 16.65
C TRP A 96 -17.03 34.32 16.57
N GLU A 97 -16.93 35.00 15.47
CA GLU A 97 -17.59 36.26 15.19
C GLU A 97 -18.81 36.06 14.28
N SER A 98 -19.94 36.69 14.65
CA SER A 98 -21.12 36.72 13.78
C SER A 98 -21.03 37.87 12.76
N ASP A 99 -21.61 37.67 11.57
CA ASP A 99 -21.77 38.71 10.55
C ASP A 99 -22.75 39.86 10.93
N GLY A 100 -23.17 39.90 12.20
CA GLY A 100 -24.09 40.89 12.73
C GLY A 100 -25.58 40.52 12.61
N GLY A 101 -25.88 39.36 12.03
CA GLY A 101 -27.22 38.80 12.05
C GLY A 101 -27.64 38.36 13.46
N THR A 102 -28.95 38.36 13.73
CA THR A 102 -29.53 37.90 14.97
C THR A 102 -30.47 36.74 14.73
N LEU A 103 -30.50 35.76 15.64
CA LEU A 103 -31.43 34.64 15.63
C LEU A 103 -32.38 34.77 16.80
N ASN A 104 -33.69 34.84 16.51
CA ASN A 104 -34.74 35.04 17.52
C ASN A 104 -35.78 33.94 17.43
N TYR A 105 -36.33 33.54 18.58
CA TYR A 105 -37.45 32.63 18.69
C TYR A 105 -38.22 32.89 19.98
N LEU A 106 -39.43 32.38 20.08
CA LEU A 106 -40.22 32.52 21.32
C LEU A 106 -39.88 31.39 22.31
N ASP A 107 -39.84 31.70 23.60
CA ASP A 107 -39.54 30.73 24.66
C ASP A 107 -40.46 29.50 24.71
N ASN A 108 -41.64 29.60 24.11
CA ASN A 108 -42.64 28.51 24.06
C ASN A 108 -42.65 27.74 22.73
N GLU A 109 -41.69 27.99 21.85
CA GLU A 109 -41.54 27.24 20.61
C GLU A 109 -40.26 26.42 20.58
N THR A 110 -40.22 25.40 19.70
CA THR A 110 -39.02 24.63 19.36
C THR A 110 -38.60 25.00 17.95
N PRO A 111 -37.67 25.93 17.77
CA PRO A 111 -37.23 26.34 16.43
C PRO A 111 -36.52 25.18 15.72
N LYS A 112 -36.59 25.18 14.38
CA LYS A 112 -35.78 24.28 13.57
C LYS A 112 -34.45 24.95 13.27
N ILE A 113 -33.34 24.30 13.67
CA ILE A 113 -32.01 24.85 13.51
C ILE A 113 -31.16 23.90 12.67
N THR A 114 -30.47 24.46 11.71
CA THR A 114 -29.42 23.80 10.92
C THR A 114 -28.15 24.61 11.06
N ALA A 115 -27.10 23.98 11.54
CA ALA A 115 -25.75 24.55 11.54
C ALA A 115 -24.82 23.60 10.77
N VAL A 116 -23.94 24.16 9.92
CA VAL A 116 -23.08 23.36 9.07
C VAL A 116 -21.76 24.10 8.80
N TYR A 117 -20.67 23.33 8.86
CA TYR A 117 -19.40 23.73 8.23
C TYR A 117 -19.43 23.27 6.77
N ALA A 118 -19.46 24.19 5.84
CA ALA A 118 -19.58 23.89 4.41
C ALA A 118 -18.90 25.02 3.57
N PRO A 119 -17.58 24.87 3.26
CA PRO A 119 -16.80 25.91 2.58
C PRO A 119 -17.35 26.35 1.23
N ASP A 120 -17.99 25.44 0.49
CA ASP A 120 -18.59 25.72 -0.84
C ASP A 120 -20.08 26.08 -0.75
N CYS A 121 -20.57 26.47 0.42
CA CYS A 121 -21.94 26.94 0.63
C CYS A 121 -21.99 28.39 1.13
N GLU A 122 -23.13 29.01 0.96
CA GLU A 122 -23.44 30.34 1.48
C GLU A 122 -24.91 30.43 1.92
N ILE A 123 -25.22 31.45 2.70
CA ILE A 123 -26.61 31.81 3.02
C ILE A 123 -27.19 32.56 1.80
N LYS A 124 -28.23 32.00 1.22
CA LYS A 124 -28.95 32.59 0.08
C LYS A 124 -29.87 33.75 0.49
N GLY A 125 -30.38 34.47 -0.46
CA GLY A 125 -31.28 35.62 -0.23
C GLY A 125 -32.57 35.26 0.53
N ASP A 126 -33.05 34.02 0.40
CA ASP A 126 -34.17 33.43 1.14
C ASP A 126 -33.78 32.84 2.52
N LYS A 127 -32.56 33.10 2.96
CA LYS A 127 -31.95 32.60 4.23
C LYS A 127 -31.64 31.10 4.25
N THR A 128 -31.87 30.36 3.20
CA THR A 128 -31.45 28.95 3.13
C THR A 128 -29.95 28.80 2.92
N ILE A 129 -29.40 27.66 3.33
CA ILE A 129 -28.00 27.29 3.05
C ILE A 129 -27.95 26.57 1.69
N GLY A 130 -27.19 27.10 0.75
CA GLY A 130 -27.06 26.53 -0.57
C GLY A 130 -25.66 26.68 -1.15
N LEU A 131 -25.34 25.90 -2.19
CA LEU A 131 -24.05 25.94 -2.85
C LEU A 131 -23.71 27.32 -3.43
N LEU A 132 -22.44 27.69 -3.38
CA LEU A 132 -21.88 28.77 -4.18
C LEU A 132 -22.09 28.48 -5.67
N GLU A 133 -22.10 29.54 -6.49
CA GLU A 133 -22.29 29.41 -7.94
C GLU A 133 -21.19 28.55 -8.57
N GLY A 134 -21.57 27.58 -9.39
CA GLY A 134 -20.66 26.67 -10.09
C GLY A 134 -20.12 25.52 -9.26
N LYS A 135 -20.44 25.46 -7.97
CA LYS A 135 -19.99 24.38 -7.07
C LYS A 135 -20.94 23.19 -7.04
N LYS A 136 -20.43 22.02 -6.67
CA LYS A 136 -21.20 20.78 -6.57
C LYS A 136 -20.99 20.16 -5.18
N TYR A 137 -22.04 19.54 -4.63
CA TYR A 137 -21.90 18.76 -3.41
C TYR A 137 -20.92 17.60 -3.64
N GLY A 138 -20.02 17.38 -2.67
CA GLY A 138 -18.97 16.38 -2.75
C GLY A 138 -17.61 16.94 -3.20
N GLU A 139 -17.51 18.16 -3.73
CA GLU A 139 -16.22 18.82 -4.06
C GLU A 139 -15.52 19.36 -2.81
N ALA A 140 -16.29 19.73 -1.79
CA ALA A 140 -15.79 20.17 -0.51
C ALA A 140 -16.52 19.49 0.66
N GLU A 141 -16.04 19.74 1.86
CA GLU A 141 -16.66 19.23 3.07
C GLU A 141 -18.04 19.83 3.31
N TYR A 142 -18.95 19.02 3.84
CA TYR A 142 -20.25 19.43 4.35
C TYR A 142 -20.51 18.70 5.65
N ILE A 143 -20.19 19.35 6.78
CA ILE A 143 -20.24 18.72 8.11
C ILE A 143 -21.44 19.30 8.88
N PRO A 144 -22.54 18.57 9.00
CA PRO A 144 -23.67 19.00 9.80
C PRO A 144 -23.33 18.92 11.29
N ALA A 145 -23.68 19.98 12.00
CA ALA A 145 -23.54 20.02 13.46
C ALA A 145 -24.80 19.50 14.17
N LYS A 146 -24.62 18.99 15.36
CA LYS A 146 -25.70 18.83 16.33
C LYS A 146 -25.88 20.17 17.05
N THR A 147 -27.10 20.67 17.11
CA THR A 147 -27.43 21.92 17.76
C THR A 147 -28.31 21.70 18.99
N THR A 148 -28.05 22.44 20.06
CA THR A 148 -28.85 22.40 21.29
C THR A 148 -29.01 23.82 21.81
N ILE A 149 -30.23 24.23 22.16
CA ILE A 149 -30.48 25.51 22.83
C ILE A 149 -30.58 25.27 24.34
N SER A 150 -29.83 26.07 25.09
CA SER A 150 -29.89 26.11 26.57
C SER A 150 -29.97 27.56 27.03
N GLY A 151 -31.15 27.98 27.50
CA GLY A 151 -31.40 29.38 27.82
C GLY A 151 -31.25 30.27 26.57
N ASN A 152 -30.31 31.22 26.63
CA ASN A 152 -29.99 32.11 25.48
C ASN A 152 -28.76 31.67 24.70
N THR A 153 -28.32 30.41 24.82
CA THR A 153 -27.11 29.90 24.18
C THR A 153 -27.47 28.82 23.18
N LEU A 154 -26.94 28.92 21.97
CA LEU A 154 -26.95 27.88 20.92
C LEU A 154 -25.60 27.17 20.94
N ASP A 155 -25.62 25.94 21.45
CA ASP A 155 -24.47 25.03 21.37
C ASP A 155 -24.44 24.36 19.99
N ILE A 156 -23.31 24.48 19.30
CA ILE A 156 -23.04 23.90 17.97
C ILE A 156 -21.91 22.88 18.14
N SER A 157 -22.24 21.60 18.11
CA SER A 157 -21.28 20.51 18.35
C SER A 157 -21.08 19.67 17.10
N PHE A 158 -19.85 19.33 16.79
CA PHE A 158 -19.44 18.45 15.71
C PHE A 158 -19.03 17.05 16.21
N GLU A 159 -19.42 16.65 17.43
CA GLU A 159 -19.07 15.36 18.07
C GLU A 159 -19.39 14.12 17.21
N ARG A 160 -20.37 14.18 16.33
CA ARG A 160 -20.65 13.08 15.41
C ARG A 160 -19.56 12.92 14.33
N GLY A 161 -18.66 13.89 14.22
CA GLY A 161 -17.65 13.93 13.19
C GLY A 161 -18.24 13.97 11.77
N ARG A 162 -17.46 13.54 10.82
CA ARG A 162 -17.89 13.43 9.42
C ARG A 162 -18.70 12.17 9.23
N ILE A 163 -19.92 12.29 8.72
CA ILE A 163 -20.82 11.16 8.41
C ILE A 163 -20.51 10.54 7.02
N TYR A 164 -19.40 10.90 6.41
CA TYR A 164 -18.93 10.48 5.09
C TYR A 164 -17.44 10.14 5.13
N SER A 165 -16.94 9.59 4.04
CA SER A 165 -15.51 9.38 3.78
C SER A 165 -14.94 10.50 2.89
N ARG A 166 -13.62 10.60 2.84
CA ARG A 166 -12.89 11.42 1.89
C ARG A 166 -12.12 10.52 0.91
N LEU A 167 -12.26 10.78 -0.38
CA LEU A 167 -11.39 10.22 -1.41
C LEU A 167 -10.38 11.29 -1.83
N ARG A 168 -9.11 11.03 -1.59
CA ARG A 168 -7.99 11.81 -2.08
C ARG A 168 -7.52 11.21 -3.41
N ILE A 169 -7.65 11.97 -4.48
CA ILE A 169 -7.16 11.61 -5.81
C ILE A 169 -5.78 12.25 -5.97
N VAL A 170 -4.74 11.42 -6.00
CA VAL A 170 -3.34 11.87 -6.14
C VAL A 170 -3.01 11.93 -7.63
N ALA A 171 -2.69 13.13 -8.11
CA ALA A 171 -2.36 13.39 -9.52
C ALA A 171 -1.26 14.46 -9.59
N GLU A 172 -0.77 14.78 -10.79
CA GLU A 172 0.19 15.88 -10.96
C GLU A 172 -0.44 17.21 -10.53
N ALA A 173 0.34 18.07 -9.85
CA ALA A 173 -0.11 19.40 -9.43
C ALA A 173 -0.73 20.20 -10.60
N GLU A 174 -1.75 21.00 -10.30
CA GLU A 174 -2.49 21.82 -11.28
C GLU A 174 -3.17 21.01 -12.40
N GLN A 175 -3.17 19.68 -12.32
CA GLN A 175 -3.83 18.85 -13.31
C GLN A 175 -5.34 18.92 -13.17
N THR A 176 -6.03 19.25 -14.27
CA THR A 176 -7.49 19.17 -14.36
C THR A 176 -7.94 17.74 -14.64
N LEU A 177 -8.79 17.22 -13.78
CA LEU A 177 -9.32 15.86 -13.82
C LEU A 177 -10.83 15.88 -14.05
N THR A 178 -11.31 14.98 -14.88
CA THR A 178 -12.73 14.65 -14.96
C THR A 178 -12.99 13.37 -14.17
N VAL A 179 -13.86 13.45 -13.18
CA VAL A 179 -14.16 12.34 -12.28
C VAL A 179 -15.63 11.95 -12.40
N THR A 180 -15.89 10.70 -12.74
CA THR A 180 -17.25 10.14 -12.78
C THR A 180 -17.40 9.10 -11.70
N THR A 181 -18.59 9.01 -11.10
CA THR A 181 -18.85 8.12 -9.97
C THR A 181 -20.12 7.30 -10.18
N THR A 182 -20.15 6.09 -9.62
CA THR A 182 -21.37 5.29 -9.47
C THR A 182 -21.51 4.86 -8.03
N GLY A 183 -22.73 4.72 -7.52
CA GLY A 183 -22.95 4.35 -6.13
C GLY A 183 -22.33 5.33 -5.11
N PHE A 184 -22.19 6.59 -5.48
CA PHE A 184 -21.63 7.65 -4.66
C PHE A 184 -22.72 8.58 -4.14
N THR A 185 -22.75 8.80 -2.84
CA THR A 185 -23.59 9.80 -2.18
C THR A 185 -22.67 10.94 -1.71
N PRO A 186 -22.73 12.13 -2.32
CA PRO A 186 -21.86 13.24 -1.95
C PRO A 186 -22.17 13.78 -0.55
N ALA A 187 -21.17 14.34 0.10
CA ALA A 187 -21.36 15.11 1.31
C ALA A 187 -22.24 16.34 1.00
N GLY A 188 -23.35 16.48 1.71
CA GLY A 188 -24.36 17.52 1.45
C GLY A 188 -25.59 17.35 2.34
N PRO A 189 -26.66 18.12 2.10
CA PRO A 189 -27.96 17.93 2.75
C PRO A 189 -28.53 16.53 2.48
N GLU A 190 -29.55 16.16 3.24
CA GLU A 190 -30.25 14.90 3.01
C GLU A 190 -30.81 14.80 1.58
N ASN A 191 -30.69 13.61 0.97
CA ASN A 191 -31.20 13.28 -0.36
C ASN A 191 -30.50 14.00 -1.54
N VAL A 192 -29.27 14.45 -1.37
CA VAL A 192 -28.46 14.98 -2.48
C VAL A 192 -28.02 13.84 -3.39
N SER A 193 -28.20 14.02 -4.70
CA SER A 193 -27.69 13.10 -5.72
C SER A 193 -26.32 13.56 -6.23
N ALA A 194 -25.45 12.59 -6.55
CA ALA A 194 -24.20 12.88 -7.23
C ALA A 194 -24.48 13.50 -8.62
N PRO A 195 -23.68 14.48 -9.06
CA PRO A 195 -23.71 14.95 -10.44
C PRO A 195 -23.15 13.87 -11.38
N ASP A 196 -23.44 14.00 -12.68
CA ASP A 196 -22.92 13.07 -13.70
C ASP A 196 -21.39 13.01 -13.72
N SER A 197 -20.73 14.12 -13.41
CA SER A 197 -19.27 14.21 -13.32
C SER A 197 -18.83 15.40 -12.48
N TYR A 198 -17.60 15.30 -11.96
CA TYR A 198 -16.88 16.39 -11.31
C TYR A 198 -15.72 16.84 -12.20
N THR A 199 -15.40 18.13 -12.15
CA THR A 199 -14.17 18.69 -12.72
C THR A 199 -13.31 19.18 -11.58
N LEU A 200 -12.29 18.42 -11.24
CA LEU A 200 -11.40 18.71 -10.11
C LEU A 200 -10.04 19.19 -10.63
N VAL A 201 -9.39 20.04 -9.87
CA VAL A 201 -8.01 20.45 -10.12
C VAL A 201 -7.17 20.00 -8.94
N ALA A 202 -6.11 19.24 -9.22
CA ALA A 202 -5.16 18.86 -8.19
C ALA A 202 -4.47 20.11 -7.62
N ASP A 203 -4.39 20.22 -6.31
CA ASP A 203 -3.74 21.34 -5.61
C ASP A 203 -2.21 21.31 -5.77
N GLY A 204 -1.52 22.32 -5.23
CA GLY A 204 -0.05 22.39 -5.26
C GLY A 204 0.66 21.28 -4.47
N LYS A 205 -0.09 20.38 -3.82
CA LYS A 205 0.41 19.18 -3.12
C LYS A 205 0.01 17.88 -3.84
N ASP A 206 -0.31 17.96 -5.13
CA ASP A 206 -0.72 16.83 -5.97
C ASP A 206 -2.04 16.16 -5.57
N ASN A 207 -3.00 16.87 -4.98
CA ASN A 207 -4.24 16.27 -4.50
C ASN A 207 -5.49 16.96 -5.04
N ALA A 208 -6.48 16.16 -5.41
CA ALA A 208 -7.87 16.58 -5.59
C ALA A 208 -8.76 15.72 -4.69
N TYR A 209 -9.91 16.26 -4.28
CA TYR A 209 -10.70 15.60 -3.25
C TYR A 209 -12.15 15.41 -3.67
N LEU A 210 -12.73 14.27 -3.24
CA LEU A 210 -14.16 14.04 -3.17
C LEU A 210 -14.56 13.66 -1.74
N TYR A 211 -15.66 14.22 -1.28
CA TYR A 211 -16.23 14.00 0.04
C TYR A 211 -17.62 13.37 -0.10
N GLY A 212 -17.80 12.17 0.44
CA GLY A 212 -19.05 11.44 0.32
C GLY A 212 -18.88 9.97 0.70
N THR A 213 -19.89 9.16 0.43
CA THR A 213 -19.89 7.73 0.74
C THR A 213 -20.05 6.93 -0.55
N PHE A 214 -19.16 5.99 -0.80
CA PHE A 214 -19.26 4.99 -1.85
C PHE A 214 -19.96 3.75 -1.30
N ALA A 215 -21.01 3.30 -1.96
CA ALA A 215 -21.66 2.03 -1.65
C ALA A 215 -20.77 0.85 -2.10
N GLU A 216 -21.03 -0.34 -1.57
CA GLU A 216 -20.45 -1.58 -2.11
C GLU A 216 -20.81 -1.71 -3.60
N GLY A 217 -19.82 -2.05 -4.44
CA GLY A 217 -19.94 -2.06 -5.89
C GLY A 217 -19.93 -0.68 -6.56
N GLY A 218 -19.92 0.40 -5.78
CA GLY A 218 -19.74 1.76 -6.29
C GLY A 218 -18.35 1.95 -6.88
N SER A 219 -18.22 2.85 -7.86
CA SER A 219 -16.95 3.07 -8.54
C SER A 219 -16.64 4.54 -8.73
N VAL A 220 -15.35 4.82 -8.93
CA VAL A 220 -14.83 6.11 -9.35
C VAL A 220 -13.90 5.91 -10.54
N THR A 221 -14.12 6.68 -11.60
CA THR A 221 -13.24 6.73 -12.78
C THR A 221 -12.67 8.13 -12.92
N VAL A 222 -11.34 8.22 -13.01
CA VAL A 222 -10.60 9.48 -13.15
C VAL A 222 -10.00 9.56 -14.55
N LYS A 223 -10.22 10.69 -15.23
CA LYS A 223 -9.71 10.95 -16.59
C LYS A 223 -8.96 12.28 -16.66
N LYS A 224 -7.97 12.32 -17.58
CA LYS A 224 -7.30 13.55 -18.04
C LYS A 224 -7.67 13.76 -19.52
N GLY A 225 -8.55 14.70 -19.80
CA GLY A 225 -9.18 14.79 -21.12
C GLY A 225 -9.95 13.50 -21.42
N ASP A 226 -9.67 12.87 -22.57
CA ASP A 226 -10.30 11.60 -22.96
C ASP A 226 -9.58 10.37 -22.39
N ALA A 227 -8.35 10.51 -21.86
CA ALA A 227 -7.57 9.40 -21.34
C ALA A 227 -8.04 9.02 -19.95
N GLU A 228 -8.44 7.75 -19.76
CA GLU A 228 -8.68 7.18 -18.45
C GLU A 228 -7.34 6.94 -17.74
N LEU A 229 -7.21 7.47 -16.53
CA LEU A 229 -6.04 7.31 -15.69
C LEU A 229 -6.19 6.12 -14.75
N VAL A 230 -7.34 6.01 -14.10
CA VAL A 230 -7.65 4.93 -13.17
C VAL A 230 -9.17 4.77 -13.01
N THR A 231 -9.60 3.54 -12.83
CA THR A 231 -10.93 3.19 -12.34
C THR A 231 -10.78 2.30 -11.11
N HIS A 232 -11.48 2.67 -10.02
CA HIS A 232 -11.51 1.89 -8.79
C HIS A 232 -12.94 1.53 -8.42
N THR A 233 -13.18 0.28 -8.00
CA THR A 233 -14.47 -0.20 -7.50
C THR A 233 -14.33 -0.56 -6.02
N PHE A 234 -15.24 -0.05 -5.22
CA PHE A 234 -15.27 -0.32 -3.78
C PHE A 234 -15.88 -1.69 -3.51
N SER A 235 -15.12 -2.60 -2.94
CA SER A 235 -15.58 -3.95 -2.58
C SER A 235 -16.50 -3.97 -1.34
N VAL A 236 -16.47 -2.89 -0.56
CA VAL A 236 -17.32 -2.65 0.61
C VAL A 236 -17.72 -1.19 0.65
N THR A 237 -18.80 -0.86 1.34
CA THR A 237 -19.18 0.55 1.57
C THR A 237 -18.06 1.30 2.28
N SER A 238 -17.72 2.49 1.78
CA SER A 238 -16.68 3.32 2.38
C SER A 238 -17.09 3.77 3.79
N GLU A 239 -16.14 3.67 4.73
CA GLU A 239 -16.40 3.95 6.14
C GLU A 239 -16.40 5.46 6.43
N GLN A 240 -17.30 5.88 7.32
CA GLN A 240 -17.38 7.28 7.78
C GLN A 240 -16.09 7.69 8.48
N CYS A 241 -15.76 8.96 8.42
CA CYS A 241 -14.56 9.57 9.00
C CYS A 241 -13.23 9.02 8.47
N LYS A 242 -13.22 8.23 7.37
CA LYS A 242 -11.99 7.68 6.79
C LYS A 242 -11.57 8.40 5.52
N SER A 243 -10.27 8.48 5.29
CA SER A 243 -9.66 8.96 4.05
C SER A 243 -9.12 7.79 3.24
N TYR A 244 -9.42 7.78 1.95
CA TYR A 244 -8.94 6.81 0.97
C TYR A 244 -8.06 7.54 -0.04
N ALA A 245 -6.96 6.91 -0.48
CA ALA A 245 -6.11 7.45 -1.53
C ALA A 245 -6.32 6.67 -2.84
N LEU A 246 -6.47 7.40 -3.94
CA LEU A 246 -6.54 6.87 -5.30
C LEU A 246 -5.48 7.56 -6.17
N TYR A 247 -4.53 6.79 -6.68
CA TYR A 247 -3.43 7.32 -7.47
C TYR A 247 -3.82 7.37 -8.95
N ALA A 248 -3.98 8.58 -9.47
CA ALA A 248 -4.40 8.86 -10.84
C ALA A 248 -3.19 9.25 -11.71
N GLY A 249 -2.24 8.32 -11.87
CA GLY A 249 -1.09 8.48 -12.74
C GLY A 249 0.04 9.35 -12.17
N LYS A 250 0.11 9.54 -10.86
CA LYS A 250 1.26 10.20 -10.24
C LYS A 250 2.52 9.38 -10.51
N LYS A 251 3.55 10.03 -11.05
CA LYS A 251 4.86 9.44 -11.34
C LYS A 251 5.91 10.04 -10.43
N VAL A 252 6.82 9.20 -9.97
CA VAL A 252 7.97 9.58 -9.16
C VAL A 252 9.23 9.02 -9.82
N ASP A 253 10.12 9.89 -10.27
CA ASP A 253 11.41 9.49 -10.85
C ASP A 253 12.48 9.50 -9.76
N VAL A 254 13.21 8.38 -9.64
CA VAL A 254 14.22 8.17 -8.61
C VAL A 254 15.56 7.79 -9.26
N ASP A 255 16.57 8.59 -9.04
CA ASP A 255 17.96 8.25 -9.38
C ASP A 255 18.60 7.53 -8.19
N LEU A 256 18.90 6.26 -8.37
CA LEU A 256 19.51 5.42 -7.33
C LEU A 256 20.89 5.93 -6.88
N SER A 257 21.62 6.64 -7.74
CA SER A 257 22.94 7.19 -7.42
C SER A 257 22.87 8.33 -6.38
N ALA A 258 21.71 8.96 -6.25
CA ALA A 258 21.46 10.05 -5.31
C ALA A 258 20.96 9.57 -3.93
N LEU A 259 20.66 8.27 -3.77
CA LEU A 259 20.14 7.76 -2.52
C LEU A 259 21.23 7.71 -1.43
N ALA A 260 20.85 8.11 -0.22
CA ALA A 260 21.65 8.01 1.00
C ALA A 260 21.13 6.96 2.00
N ALA A 261 19.99 6.33 1.69
CA ALA A 261 19.35 5.26 2.47
C ALA A 261 18.42 4.44 1.56
N THR A 262 17.90 3.33 2.07
CA THR A 262 16.85 2.54 1.40
C THR A 262 15.67 3.44 1.04
N TYR A 263 15.21 3.35 -0.21
CA TYR A 263 14.04 4.08 -0.67
C TYR A 263 12.77 3.35 -0.24
N VAL A 264 11.92 4.03 0.54
CA VAL A 264 10.70 3.42 1.09
C VAL A 264 9.48 3.89 0.30
N ILE A 265 8.66 2.94 -0.15
CA ILE A 265 7.41 3.15 -0.88
C ILE A 265 6.25 2.80 0.03
N ASN A 266 5.30 3.74 0.19
CA ASN A 266 4.15 3.61 1.08
C ASN A 266 2.81 3.90 0.38
N ASP A 267 2.78 3.89 -0.96
CA ASP A 267 1.60 4.26 -1.74
C ASP A 267 1.46 3.43 -3.03
N ASP A 268 0.47 3.75 -3.87
CA ASP A 268 0.14 3.05 -5.12
C ASP A 268 0.67 3.79 -6.37
N ALA A 269 1.60 4.74 -6.21
CA ALA A 269 2.11 5.53 -7.34
C ALA A 269 3.00 4.71 -8.28
N TYR A 270 3.36 5.36 -9.42
CA TYR A 270 4.30 4.82 -10.38
C TYR A 270 5.70 5.36 -10.07
N TYR A 271 6.62 4.47 -9.77
CA TYR A 271 8.00 4.80 -9.47
C TYR A 271 8.92 4.37 -10.60
N THR A 272 9.66 5.28 -11.19
CA THR A 272 10.70 4.95 -12.18
C THR A 272 12.07 5.08 -11.54
N PHE A 273 12.76 3.96 -11.40
CA PHE A 273 14.13 3.91 -10.90
C PHE A 273 15.10 3.79 -12.06
N THR A 274 16.18 4.57 -11.97
CA THR A 274 17.30 4.57 -12.93
C THR A 274 18.64 4.58 -12.22
N GLY A 275 19.69 4.19 -12.93
CA GLY A 275 21.06 4.31 -12.46
C GLY A 275 21.54 3.18 -11.56
N THR A 276 22.61 3.43 -10.81
CA THR A 276 23.30 2.45 -9.96
C THR A 276 23.32 2.92 -8.52
N GLY A 277 22.99 2.04 -7.57
CA GLY A 277 22.95 2.37 -6.15
C GLY A 277 23.41 1.24 -5.23
N SER A 278 23.74 1.62 -4.01
CA SER A 278 24.08 0.72 -2.90
C SER A 278 23.02 0.63 -1.82
N TYR A 279 21.85 1.22 -2.06
CA TYR A 279 20.68 1.16 -1.20
C TYR A 279 19.55 0.48 -1.93
N GLY A 280 18.75 -0.30 -1.19
CA GLY A 280 17.63 -1.04 -1.73
C GLY A 280 16.35 -0.22 -1.89
N ILE A 281 15.34 -0.86 -2.44
CA ILE A 281 13.97 -0.36 -2.54
C ILE A 281 13.11 -1.20 -1.62
N LYS A 282 12.27 -0.58 -0.78
CA LYS A 282 11.38 -1.26 0.16
C LYS A 282 9.94 -0.83 -0.02
N VAL A 283 9.04 -1.77 -0.26
CA VAL A 283 7.59 -1.54 -0.30
C VAL A 283 7.01 -1.91 1.07
N GLU A 284 6.64 -0.91 1.86
CA GLU A 284 6.06 -1.10 3.21
C GLU A 284 4.53 -1.13 3.19
N SER A 285 3.92 -0.43 2.23
CA SER A 285 2.47 -0.44 2.02
C SER A 285 2.12 -0.07 0.58
N GLY A 286 0.85 -0.24 0.19
CA GLY A 286 0.38 0.07 -1.15
C GLY A 286 0.56 -1.07 -2.16
N ASN A 287 0.11 -0.81 -3.39
CA ASN A 287 0.28 -1.66 -4.58
C ASN A 287 0.98 -0.86 -5.68
N PRO A 288 2.24 -0.47 -5.48
CA PRO A 288 2.94 0.39 -6.43
C PRO A 288 3.22 -0.33 -7.74
N THR A 289 3.41 0.46 -8.79
CA THR A 289 4.10 0.04 -9.99
C THR A 289 5.53 0.56 -9.97
N ILE A 290 6.50 -0.34 -9.93
CA ILE A 290 7.93 -0.04 -9.91
C ILE A 290 8.48 -0.31 -11.29
N ILE A 291 8.93 0.72 -11.99
CA ILE A 291 9.58 0.62 -13.30
C ILE A 291 11.09 0.63 -13.06
N LEU A 292 11.77 -0.48 -13.37
CA LEU A 292 13.22 -0.57 -13.35
C LEU A 292 13.75 -0.35 -14.77
N ASN A 293 14.47 0.75 -14.98
CA ASN A 293 15.00 1.13 -16.29
C ASN A 293 16.53 1.18 -16.26
N ASN A 294 17.17 0.09 -16.68
CA ASN A 294 18.64 -0.08 -16.67
C ASN A 294 19.22 0.14 -15.26
N VAL A 295 18.63 -0.49 -14.27
CA VAL A 295 19.00 -0.35 -12.87
C VAL A 295 20.06 -1.36 -12.46
N SER A 296 21.00 -0.93 -11.60
CA SER A 296 21.93 -1.81 -10.90
C SER A 296 21.97 -1.48 -9.42
N ILE A 297 21.44 -2.38 -8.60
CA ILE A 297 21.45 -2.28 -7.13
C ILE A 297 22.34 -3.38 -6.56
N THR A 298 23.26 -3.00 -5.66
CA THR A 298 24.05 -3.96 -4.86
C THR A 298 24.01 -3.54 -3.40
N VAL A 299 23.37 -4.34 -2.55
CA VAL A 299 23.16 -4.05 -1.12
C VAL A 299 23.78 -5.08 -0.20
N GLY A 300 23.91 -4.70 1.06
CA GLY A 300 24.41 -5.58 2.13
C GLY A 300 25.92 -5.78 2.08
N LYS A 301 26.45 -6.45 3.10
CA LYS A 301 27.84 -6.86 3.17
C LYS A 301 27.90 -8.38 3.17
N GLU A 302 28.91 -8.94 2.55
CA GLU A 302 29.19 -10.36 2.65
C GLU A 302 29.41 -10.72 4.13
N TRP A 303 28.84 -11.86 4.56
CA TRP A 303 28.97 -12.40 5.92
C TRP A 303 28.31 -11.56 7.04
N ASP A 304 27.37 -10.67 6.72
CA ASP A 304 26.61 -9.92 7.72
C ASP A 304 25.27 -10.62 8.02
N ASN A 305 25.31 -11.61 8.93
CA ASN A 305 24.13 -12.38 9.34
C ASN A 305 23.21 -11.60 10.31
N GLU A 306 23.68 -10.48 10.86
CA GLU A 306 22.90 -9.66 11.78
C GLU A 306 22.02 -8.64 11.04
N ASN A 307 22.41 -8.29 9.79
CA ASN A 307 21.71 -7.28 8.99
C ASN A 307 21.39 -7.82 7.58
N ILE A 308 20.36 -8.65 7.50
CA ILE A 308 19.86 -9.14 6.21
C ILE A 308 19.21 -7.98 5.45
N VAL A 309 19.73 -7.68 4.27
CA VAL A 309 19.25 -6.60 3.40
C VAL A 309 18.91 -7.15 2.03
N ASN A 310 17.71 -6.88 1.53
CA ASN A 310 17.26 -7.28 0.20
C ASN A 310 17.42 -6.12 -0.79
N ALA A 311 17.68 -6.41 -2.07
CA ALA A 311 17.81 -5.34 -3.05
C ALA A 311 16.45 -4.71 -3.41
N LEU A 312 15.42 -5.55 -3.55
CA LEU A 312 14.02 -5.14 -3.56
C LEU A 312 13.27 -5.91 -2.46
N ASP A 313 12.63 -5.19 -1.57
CA ASP A 313 12.03 -5.72 -0.34
C ASP A 313 10.52 -5.46 -0.33
N ILE A 314 9.70 -6.47 -0.60
CA ILE A 314 8.24 -6.36 -0.62
C ILE A 314 7.67 -6.92 0.68
N VAL A 315 7.53 -6.05 1.69
CA VAL A 315 7.07 -6.41 3.04
C VAL A 315 5.63 -5.98 3.34
N ALA A 316 5.01 -5.24 2.43
CA ALA A 316 3.62 -4.81 2.56
C ALA A 316 2.69 -6.02 2.63
N ALA A 317 1.95 -6.17 3.71
CA ALA A 317 1.00 -7.27 3.85
C ALA A 317 -0.15 -7.13 2.84
N ASN A 318 -0.50 -8.22 2.15
CA ASN A 318 -1.54 -8.27 1.13
C ASN A 318 -1.33 -7.27 -0.04
N SER A 319 -0.09 -6.88 -0.30
CA SER A 319 0.28 -6.00 -1.41
C SER A 319 0.38 -6.79 -2.71
N GLU A 320 -0.03 -6.16 -3.81
CA GLU A 320 0.29 -6.58 -5.17
C GLU A 320 1.22 -5.54 -5.80
N THR A 321 2.52 -5.82 -5.80
CA THR A 321 3.54 -4.94 -6.36
C THR A 321 3.85 -5.35 -7.80
N THR A 322 3.62 -4.45 -8.76
CA THR A 322 4.05 -4.64 -10.14
C THR A 322 5.47 -4.13 -10.32
N VAL A 323 6.36 -4.97 -10.84
CA VAL A 323 7.74 -4.61 -11.22
C VAL A 323 7.86 -4.70 -12.75
N TRP A 324 7.85 -3.54 -13.39
CA TRP A 324 7.98 -3.42 -14.85
C TRP A 324 9.43 -3.25 -15.24
N ILE A 325 9.92 -4.10 -16.12
CA ILE A 325 11.34 -4.14 -16.51
C ILE A 325 11.54 -3.53 -17.89
N THR A 326 12.46 -2.59 -17.99
CA THR A 326 12.91 -2.00 -19.25
C THR A 326 14.45 -2.07 -19.33
N GLY A 327 14.98 -2.62 -20.39
CA GLY A 327 16.42 -2.83 -20.58
C GLY A 327 17.01 -3.91 -19.68
N THR A 328 18.25 -3.73 -19.23
CA THR A 328 18.97 -4.71 -18.40
C THR A 328 19.09 -4.24 -16.96
N ASN A 329 18.52 -5.04 -16.03
CA ASN A 329 18.44 -4.67 -14.62
C ASN A 329 19.10 -5.74 -13.74
N ASN A 330 19.86 -5.31 -12.73
CA ASN A 330 20.57 -6.16 -11.80
C ASN A 330 20.19 -5.78 -10.36
N LEU A 331 19.62 -6.72 -9.63
CA LEU A 331 19.29 -6.61 -8.22
C LEU A 331 20.10 -7.63 -7.44
N THR A 332 21.13 -7.18 -6.75
CA THR A 332 22.07 -8.03 -6.01
C THR A 332 21.99 -7.72 -4.52
N SER A 333 21.79 -8.73 -3.72
CA SER A 333 22.05 -8.67 -2.28
C SER A 333 23.27 -9.52 -1.95
N ASN A 334 24.09 -9.05 -1.00
CA ASN A 334 25.20 -9.82 -0.44
C ASN A 334 24.82 -10.58 0.85
N SER A 335 23.63 -10.32 1.42
CA SER A 335 23.17 -10.99 2.65
C SER A 335 21.77 -11.60 2.55
N GLY A 336 20.84 -11.01 1.78
CA GLY A 336 19.45 -11.46 1.65
C GLY A 336 19.07 -11.86 0.23
N ALA A 337 17.80 -11.72 -0.11
CA ALA A 337 17.27 -12.01 -1.44
C ALA A 337 17.58 -10.88 -2.44
N GLY A 338 17.67 -11.22 -3.73
CA GLY A 338 17.64 -10.22 -4.80
C GLY A 338 16.29 -9.49 -4.81
N ILE A 339 15.19 -10.25 -4.78
CA ILE A 339 13.83 -9.74 -4.55
C ILE A 339 13.19 -10.57 -3.45
N TYR A 340 12.93 -9.94 -2.31
CA TYR A 340 12.17 -10.55 -1.21
C TYR A 340 10.68 -10.31 -1.39
N VAL A 341 9.88 -11.37 -1.25
CA VAL A 341 8.43 -11.32 -1.33
C VAL A 341 7.84 -11.92 -0.06
N LYS A 342 7.37 -11.08 0.84
CA LYS A 342 6.80 -11.53 2.13
C LYS A 342 5.58 -12.43 1.89
N SER A 343 5.42 -13.45 2.74
CA SER A 343 4.22 -14.31 2.72
C SER A 343 2.94 -13.46 2.81
N GLY A 344 1.96 -13.78 1.96
CA GLY A 344 0.71 -13.04 1.83
C GLY A 344 0.76 -11.87 0.83
N SER A 345 1.94 -11.50 0.30
CA SER A 345 2.09 -10.49 -0.74
C SER A 345 2.22 -11.13 -2.12
N THR A 346 2.05 -10.34 -3.17
CA THR A 346 2.23 -10.76 -4.57
C THR A 346 3.21 -9.83 -5.26
N VAL A 347 4.18 -10.39 -5.99
CA VAL A 347 5.00 -9.65 -6.95
C VAL A 347 4.62 -10.06 -8.36
N ILE A 348 4.41 -9.06 -9.24
CA ILE A 348 4.19 -9.24 -10.67
C ILE A 348 5.37 -8.65 -11.42
N ILE A 349 6.27 -9.49 -11.92
CA ILE A 349 7.46 -9.10 -12.69
C ILE A 349 7.13 -9.27 -14.18
N LYS A 350 7.11 -8.16 -14.91
CA LYS A 350 6.71 -8.19 -16.32
C LYS A 350 7.43 -7.18 -17.19
N SER A 351 7.32 -7.37 -18.50
CA SER A 351 7.88 -6.51 -19.53
C SER A 351 7.03 -6.52 -20.79
N ASP A 352 7.33 -5.64 -21.74
CA ASP A 352 6.78 -5.62 -23.09
C ASP A 352 7.56 -6.52 -24.07
N SER A 353 8.75 -7.00 -23.68
CA SER A 353 9.59 -7.86 -24.53
C SER A 353 10.47 -8.78 -23.69
N ARG A 354 10.71 -10.00 -24.22
CA ARG A 354 11.70 -10.93 -23.66
C ARG A 354 13.16 -10.45 -23.82
N ASP A 355 13.41 -9.42 -24.60
CA ASP A 355 14.74 -8.80 -24.71
C ASP A 355 15.13 -8.02 -23.45
N ASN A 356 14.14 -7.65 -22.63
CA ASN A 356 14.37 -7.02 -21.35
C ASN A 356 14.78 -8.09 -20.32
N ILE A 357 15.82 -7.75 -19.53
CA ILE A 357 16.48 -8.73 -18.66
C ILE A 357 16.43 -8.24 -17.21
N LEU A 358 16.00 -9.12 -16.32
CA LEU A 358 16.15 -8.98 -14.88
C LEU A 358 17.08 -10.05 -14.35
N THR A 359 18.16 -9.64 -13.70
CA THR A 359 19.03 -10.51 -12.92
C THR A 359 18.82 -10.23 -11.43
N ALA A 360 18.34 -11.22 -10.69
CA ALA A 360 18.14 -11.16 -9.25
C ALA A 360 19.10 -12.15 -8.57
N ARG A 361 20.07 -11.64 -7.80
CA ARG A 361 21.08 -12.43 -7.09
C ARG A 361 20.93 -12.29 -5.61
N ALA A 362 20.86 -13.42 -4.95
CA ALA A 362 20.85 -13.47 -3.50
C ALA A 362 22.27 -13.52 -2.92
N GLY A 363 22.36 -13.05 -1.70
CA GLY A 363 23.48 -13.28 -0.79
C GLY A 363 23.35 -14.58 -0.02
N MET A 364 23.94 -14.63 1.16
CA MET A 364 24.09 -15.86 1.97
C MET A 364 22.78 -16.56 2.31
N ASP A 365 21.70 -15.79 2.54
CA ASP A 365 20.47 -16.27 3.18
C ASP A 365 19.20 -15.99 2.37
N GLY A 366 19.30 -15.93 1.03
CA GLY A 366 18.16 -15.58 0.21
C GLY A 366 17.97 -16.40 -1.06
N ALA A 367 16.75 -16.40 -1.56
CA ALA A 367 16.42 -16.78 -2.92
C ALA A 367 16.77 -15.64 -3.89
N GLY A 368 17.05 -15.95 -5.15
CA GLY A 368 17.13 -14.91 -6.17
C GLY A 368 15.86 -14.07 -6.17
N ILE A 369 14.69 -14.73 -6.20
CA ILE A 369 13.36 -14.13 -6.08
C ILE A 369 12.55 -14.99 -5.10
N GLY A 370 12.12 -14.42 -3.96
CA GLY A 370 11.27 -15.16 -3.02
C GLY A 370 11.59 -14.93 -1.55
N GLY A 371 11.93 -16.01 -0.83
CA GLY A 371 12.18 -15.97 0.60
C GLY A 371 13.57 -15.46 0.97
N THR A 372 13.69 -14.90 2.17
CA THR A 372 14.96 -14.54 2.81
C THR A 372 14.89 -14.88 4.29
N GLY A 373 16.01 -15.20 4.89
CA GLY A 373 16.13 -15.42 6.33
C GLY A 373 17.12 -16.52 6.65
N TYR A 374 17.87 -16.29 7.72
CA TYR A 374 18.74 -17.26 8.35
C TYR A 374 18.04 -17.75 9.61
N ASP A 375 17.51 -18.94 9.55
CA ASP A 375 17.03 -19.63 10.75
C ASP A 375 17.61 -21.03 10.75
N PHE A 376 18.42 -21.35 11.75
CA PHE A 376 18.91 -22.71 11.97
C PHE A 376 17.78 -23.74 12.18
N SER A 377 16.56 -23.25 12.45
CA SER A 377 15.38 -24.10 12.59
C SER A 377 14.69 -24.41 11.24
N TYR A 378 15.01 -23.68 10.16
CA TYR A 378 14.40 -23.76 8.82
C TYR A 378 12.86 -23.67 8.77
N GLU A 379 12.23 -23.39 9.90
CA GLU A 379 10.77 -23.53 10.05
C GLU A 379 9.98 -22.36 9.47
N ASN A 380 10.61 -21.22 9.13
CA ASN A 380 9.90 -19.99 8.85
C ASN A 380 10.33 -19.23 7.58
N VAL A 381 11.17 -19.79 6.72
CA VAL A 381 11.56 -19.10 5.46
C VAL A 381 10.49 -19.34 4.40
N THR A 382 9.56 -18.40 4.34
CA THR A 382 8.40 -18.46 3.45
C THR A 382 8.40 -17.33 2.44
N CYS A 383 7.67 -17.48 1.33
CA CYS A 383 7.43 -16.39 0.39
C CYS A 383 5.97 -16.24 -0.03
N GLY A 384 5.64 -15.07 -0.61
CA GLY A 384 4.35 -14.76 -1.19
C GLY A 384 4.19 -15.32 -2.62
N ASN A 385 3.21 -14.79 -3.36
CA ASN A 385 3.00 -15.19 -4.75
C ASN A 385 3.99 -14.50 -5.69
N ILE A 386 4.46 -15.23 -6.70
CA ILE A 386 5.41 -14.75 -7.70
C ILE A 386 4.79 -14.97 -9.09
N TYR A 387 4.63 -13.87 -9.84
CA TYR A 387 4.16 -13.89 -11.21
C TYR A 387 5.23 -13.29 -12.12
N ILE A 388 5.62 -14.00 -13.18
CA ILE A 388 6.66 -13.61 -14.15
C ILE A 388 6.07 -13.72 -15.56
N GLU A 389 6.11 -12.62 -16.33
CA GLU A 389 5.50 -12.60 -17.65
C GLU A 389 6.30 -11.78 -18.67
N ASN A 390 6.45 -12.35 -19.87
CA ASN A 390 6.98 -11.71 -21.07
C ASN A 390 8.37 -11.04 -20.88
N ILE A 391 9.29 -11.77 -20.23
CA ILE A 391 10.60 -11.25 -19.82
C ILE A 391 11.66 -12.35 -19.80
N THR A 392 12.96 -11.96 -19.84
CA THR A 392 14.08 -12.83 -19.47
C THR A 392 14.48 -12.58 -18.01
N VAL A 393 14.45 -13.64 -17.18
CA VAL A 393 14.80 -13.59 -15.76
C VAL A 393 15.96 -14.52 -15.45
N ASN A 394 16.97 -14.01 -14.75
CA ASN A 394 18.05 -14.79 -14.16
C ASN A 394 17.96 -14.70 -12.65
N ALA A 395 17.53 -15.77 -11.99
CA ALA A 395 17.33 -15.83 -10.54
C ALA A 395 18.35 -16.77 -9.89
N TYR A 396 19.28 -16.22 -9.13
CA TYR A 396 20.40 -16.96 -8.54
C TYR A 396 20.37 -16.91 -7.02
N SER A 397 20.30 -18.07 -6.38
CA SER A 397 20.66 -18.23 -4.98
C SER A 397 22.17 -18.39 -4.84
N SER A 398 22.80 -17.83 -3.80
CA SER A 398 24.27 -17.90 -3.63
C SER A 398 24.74 -19.06 -2.76
N GLY A 399 23.88 -19.58 -1.92
CA GLY A 399 24.02 -20.82 -1.16
C GLY A 399 25.31 -21.08 -0.41
N TYR A 400 25.76 -20.17 0.42
CA TYR A 400 26.93 -20.48 1.26
C TYR A 400 26.57 -21.12 2.61
N MET A 401 25.44 -20.77 3.20
CA MET A 401 25.00 -21.27 4.52
C MET A 401 23.53 -21.66 4.58
N SER A 402 22.72 -21.31 3.59
CA SER A 402 21.30 -21.64 3.54
C SER A 402 20.89 -22.25 2.19
N SER A 403 19.91 -23.12 2.26
CA SER A 403 19.43 -23.90 1.12
C SER A 403 18.24 -23.20 0.48
N ASN A 404 18.47 -22.13 -0.29
CA ASN A 404 17.39 -21.42 -0.97
C ASN A 404 17.28 -21.79 -2.44
N PRO A 405 16.07 -21.86 -3.03
CA PRO A 405 15.87 -21.99 -4.47
C PRO A 405 16.26 -20.70 -5.21
N GLY A 406 16.45 -20.78 -6.51
CA GLY A 406 16.57 -19.60 -7.36
C GLY A 406 15.30 -18.75 -7.30
N ILE A 407 14.13 -19.41 -7.41
CA ILE A 407 12.79 -18.79 -7.27
C ILE A 407 11.99 -19.60 -6.26
N GLY A 408 11.53 -18.95 -5.18
CA GLY A 408 10.75 -19.61 -4.14
C GLY A 408 11.29 -19.39 -2.72
N ALA A 409 11.14 -20.39 -1.83
CA ALA A 409 11.60 -20.32 -0.45
C ALA A 409 11.98 -21.69 0.10
N ILE A 410 12.65 -21.75 1.26
CA ILE A 410 13.00 -23.03 1.90
C ILE A 410 11.73 -23.79 2.30
N THR A 411 10.86 -23.16 3.10
CA THR A 411 9.74 -23.86 3.75
C THR A 411 8.50 -23.93 2.88
N SER A 412 7.95 -22.78 2.50
CA SER A 412 6.75 -22.68 1.67
C SER A 412 6.73 -21.40 0.86
N CYS A 413 6.06 -21.46 -0.26
CA CYS A 413 5.84 -20.32 -1.14
C CYS A 413 4.35 -20.25 -1.52
N GLY A 414 3.87 -19.08 -1.87
CA GLY A 414 2.60 -18.93 -2.56
C GLY A 414 2.67 -19.52 -3.97
N THR A 415 1.69 -19.21 -4.80
CA THR A 415 1.69 -19.65 -6.21
C THR A 415 2.86 -19.04 -6.97
N ILE A 416 3.53 -19.85 -7.81
CA ILE A 416 4.54 -19.40 -8.76
C ILE A 416 3.98 -19.54 -10.17
N THR A 417 3.83 -18.42 -10.89
CA THR A 417 3.32 -18.39 -12.26
C THR A 417 4.36 -17.80 -13.19
N ILE A 418 4.70 -18.52 -14.27
CA ILE A 418 5.67 -18.10 -15.29
C ILE A 418 5.01 -18.24 -16.67
N LYS A 419 4.87 -17.13 -17.39
CA LYS A 419 4.21 -17.10 -18.70
C LYS A 419 5.03 -16.32 -19.72
N ASN A 420 5.11 -16.87 -20.94
CA ASN A 420 5.80 -16.21 -22.04
C ASN A 420 7.22 -15.72 -21.67
N ALA A 421 7.96 -16.46 -20.85
CA ALA A 421 9.23 -16.01 -20.28
C ALA A 421 10.39 -16.95 -20.62
N THR A 422 11.61 -16.40 -20.55
CA THR A 422 12.85 -17.18 -20.50
C THR A 422 13.42 -17.05 -19.09
N VAL A 423 13.58 -18.16 -18.38
CA VAL A 423 13.99 -18.14 -16.97
C VAL A 423 15.20 -19.03 -16.77
N THR A 424 16.27 -18.45 -16.23
CA THR A 424 17.42 -19.19 -15.68
C THR A 424 17.31 -19.14 -14.16
N ALA A 425 17.08 -20.27 -13.51
CA ALA A 425 16.96 -20.35 -12.07
C ALA A 425 18.03 -21.29 -11.49
N LEU A 426 18.78 -20.82 -10.49
CA LEU A 426 19.82 -21.56 -9.82
C LEU A 426 19.50 -21.73 -8.34
N GLY A 427 19.22 -22.96 -7.92
CA GLY A 427 19.12 -23.34 -6.51
C GLY A 427 20.52 -23.45 -5.87
N SER A 428 20.59 -23.18 -4.57
CA SER A 428 21.85 -23.26 -3.84
C SER A 428 22.33 -24.71 -3.69
N ASN A 429 23.66 -24.88 -3.57
CA ASN A 429 24.27 -26.21 -3.48
C ASN A 429 25.10 -26.42 -2.21
N GLN A 430 24.95 -25.59 -1.19
CA GLN A 430 25.72 -25.71 0.04
C GLN A 430 24.84 -26.14 1.21
N GLY A 431 24.73 -27.45 1.40
CA GLY A 431 24.40 -27.98 2.70
C GLY A 431 25.60 -27.82 3.63
N GLY A 432 25.42 -27.16 4.79
CA GLY A 432 26.45 -27.08 5.82
C GLY A 432 26.87 -28.51 6.24
N VAL A 433 28.17 -28.77 6.24
CA VAL A 433 28.81 -30.09 6.55
C VAL A 433 28.45 -30.65 7.93
N LEU A 434 27.70 -29.93 8.76
CA LEU A 434 27.46 -30.26 10.15
C LEU A 434 26.11 -30.95 10.46
N TYR A 435 25.09 -30.85 9.57
CA TYR A 435 23.74 -31.33 9.90
C TYR A 435 22.95 -32.01 8.77
N GLY A 436 23.61 -32.63 7.81
CA GLY A 436 22.92 -33.21 6.64
C GLY A 436 22.82 -32.22 5.48
N GLY A 437 23.06 -32.70 4.26
CA GLY A 437 23.02 -31.82 3.08
C GLY A 437 21.60 -31.47 2.71
N GLU A 438 21.31 -30.19 2.59
CA GLU A 438 20.05 -29.72 2.02
C GLU A 438 20.24 -29.38 0.55
N PHE A 439 19.29 -29.79 -0.27
CA PHE A 439 19.35 -29.60 -1.71
C PHE A 439 18.17 -28.77 -2.16
N CYS A 440 18.42 -27.74 -2.93
CA CYS A 440 17.38 -26.85 -3.37
C CYS A 440 17.06 -26.99 -4.85
N PRO A 441 15.78 -26.98 -5.21
CA PRO A 441 15.34 -26.90 -6.59
C PRO A 441 15.76 -25.56 -7.19
N ALA A 442 15.75 -25.48 -8.50
CA ALA A 442 15.85 -24.21 -9.17
C ALA A 442 14.62 -23.33 -8.85
N ILE A 443 13.43 -23.94 -8.82
CA ILE A 443 12.14 -23.27 -8.57
C ILE A 443 11.33 -24.14 -7.60
N GLY A 444 10.90 -23.59 -6.46
CA GLY A 444 10.02 -24.32 -5.54
C GLY A 444 10.19 -24.02 -4.04
N ALA A 445 9.77 -24.99 -3.20
CA ALA A 445 9.85 -24.92 -1.74
C ALA A 445 9.74 -26.35 -1.14
N SER A 446 10.01 -26.55 0.19
CA SER A 446 9.80 -27.85 0.84
C SER A 446 8.36 -28.34 0.75
N THR A 447 7.40 -27.44 0.99
CA THR A 447 6.01 -27.67 0.59
C THR A 447 5.88 -27.21 -0.84
N VAL A 448 5.68 -28.15 -1.77
CA VAL A 448 5.60 -27.85 -3.21
C VAL A 448 4.48 -26.84 -3.45
N PRO A 449 4.80 -25.62 -3.95
CA PRO A 449 3.77 -24.65 -4.28
C PRO A 449 2.99 -25.05 -5.54
N ASP A 450 1.86 -24.39 -5.78
CA ASP A 450 1.18 -24.48 -7.07
C ASP A 450 2.02 -23.73 -8.12
N ILE A 451 2.61 -24.44 -9.08
CA ILE A 451 3.49 -23.90 -10.11
C ILE A 451 2.80 -24.00 -11.46
N VAL A 452 2.59 -22.84 -12.11
CA VAL A 452 2.01 -22.72 -13.45
C VAL A 452 3.07 -22.19 -14.41
N ILE A 453 3.40 -22.94 -15.47
CA ILE A 453 4.37 -22.52 -16.48
C ILE A 453 3.76 -22.68 -17.87
N GLU A 454 3.70 -21.58 -18.63
CA GLU A 454 3.11 -21.55 -19.96
C GLU A 454 4.02 -20.85 -20.97
N ASN A 455 4.14 -21.39 -22.19
CA ASN A 455 4.86 -20.82 -23.34
C ASN A 455 6.27 -20.29 -22.99
N SER A 456 7.01 -21.03 -22.17
CA SER A 456 8.25 -20.57 -21.57
C SER A 456 9.43 -21.51 -21.87
N THR A 457 10.64 -21.00 -21.65
CA THR A 457 11.86 -21.80 -21.61
C THR A 457 12.49 -21.63 -20.22
N ILE A 458 12.74 -22.74 -19.54
CA ILE A 458 13.29 -22.77 -18.20
C ILE A 458 14.63 -23.50 -18.20
N ASP A 459 15.69 -22.80 -17.82
CA ASP A 459 16.99 -23.40 -17.51
C ASP A 459 17.06 -23.61 -15.99
N ALA A 460 16.74 -24.83 -15.56
CA ALA A 460 16.64 -25.20 -14.16
C ALA A 460 17.95 -25.85 -13.67
N TYR A 461 18.69 -25.12 -12.84
CA TYR A 461 19.92 -25.58 -12.19
C TYR A 461 19.63 -25.96 -10.74
N ARG A 462 19.58 -27.25 -10.45
CA ARG A 462 19.50 -27.74 -9.07
C ARG A 462 20.88 -27.84 -8.43
N GLY A 463 20.94 -27.63 -7.12
CA GLY A 463 22.15 -27.85 -6.35
C GLY A 463 22.52 -29.33 -6.25
N ASP A 464 23.83 -29.65 -6.13
CA ASP A 464 24.35 -30.99 -5.88
C ASP A 464 25.28 -30.98 -4.65
N SER A 465 25.37 -32.13 -3.98
CA SER A 465 26.25 -32.27 -2.82
C SER A 465 27.72 -32.14 -3.19
N LYS A 466 28.50 -31.55 -2.30
CA LYS A 466 29.90 -31.20 -2.52
C LYS A 466 30.82 -32.41 -2.74
N ASP A 467 30.47 -33.60 -2.25
CA ASP A 467 31.39 -34.72 -2.11
C ASP A 467 30.91 -36.06 -2.70
N GLY A 468 29.97 -36.05 -3.63
CA GLY A 468 29.55 -37.29 -4.31
C GLY A 468 28.88 -38.30 -3.37
N GLY A 469 28.35 -37.83 -2.24
CA GLY A 469 27.54 -38.66 -1.36
C GLY A 469 26.29 -39.16 -2.08
N THR A 470 25.84 -40.36 -1.80
CA THR A 470 24.64 -40.99 -2.34
C THR A 470 23.34 -40.38 -1.77
N GLY A 471 23.34 -39.07 -1.43
CA GLY A 471 22.22 -38.40 -0.83
C GLY A 471 21.11 -38.08 -1.81
N SER A 472 19.92 -37.93 -1.31
CA SER A 472 18.74 -37.50 -2.07
C SER A 472 18.98 -36.15 -2.74
N LEU A 473 18.50 -36.00 -3.94
CA LEU A 473 18.70 -34.82 -4.78
C LEU A 473 17.40 -34.05 -4.84
N ALA A 474 17.46 -32.70 -4.73
CA ALA A 474 16.29 -31.85 -4.94
C ALA A 474 15.71 -32.02 -6.34
N ASP A 475 14.44 -31.69 -6.49
CA ASP A 475 13.81 -31.56 -7.79
C ASP A 475 14.45 -30.42 -8.60
N TRP A 476 14.32 -30.44 -9.93
CA TRP A 476 14.64 -29.23 -10.73
C TRP A 476 13.58 -28.16 -10.51
N ILE A 477 12.32 -28.57 -10.47
CA ILE A 477 11.17 -27.76 -10.15
C ILE A 477 10.35 -28.54 -9.11
N GLY A 478 10.05 -27.94 -7.95
CA GLY A 478 9.22 -28.61 -6.94
C GLY A 478 9.80 -28.58 -5.54
N ALA A 479 10.16 -29.73 -4.99
CA ALA A 479 10.49 -29.88 -3.58
C ALA A 479 11.94 -29.51 -3.24
N VAL A 480 12.11 -28.78 -2.13
CA VAL A 480 13.35 -28.76 -1.34
C VAL A 480 13.43 -30.05 -0.55
N ILE A 481 14.53 -30.80 -0.65
CA ILE A 481 14.72 -32.03 0.09
C ILE A 481 15.69 -31.83 1.24
N ILE A 482 15.21 -32.03 2.45
CA ILE A 482 16.04 -32.09 3.66
C ILE A 482 16.44 -33.56 3.88
N TYR A 483 17.70 -33.85 3.70
CA TYR A 483 18.22 -35.21 3.83
C TYR A 483 18.80 -35.45 5.23
N ASP A 484 18.21 -36.36 5.97
CA ASP A 484 18.79 -36.91 7.20
C ASP A 484 19.49 -38.26 6.91
N PRO A 485 20.84 -38.31 6.88
CA PRO A 485 21.59 -39.54 6.59
C PRO A 485 21.37 -40.63 7.63
N TYR A 486 20.77 -40.33 8.77
CA TYR A 486 20.53 -41.29 9.87
C TYR A 486 19.09 -41.81 9.92
N SER A 487 18.17 -41.25 9.10
CA SER A 487 16.75 -41.66 9.09
C SER A 487 16.49 -43.02 8.43
N GLY A 488 17.42 -43.47 7.58
CA GLY A 488 17.23 -44.68 6.78
C GLY A 488 16.27 -44.49 5.60
N ASP A 489 15.96 -43.24 5.25
CA ASP A 489 15.08 -42.92 4.16
C ASP A 489 15.64 -43.36 2.81
N THR A 490 14.74 -43.70 1.89
CA THR A 490 15.12 -44.01 0.49
C THR A 490 15.52 -42.73 -0.23
N PRO A 491 16.60 -42.77 -1.05
CA PRO A 491 16.99 -41.60 -1.84
C PRO A 491 15.84 -41.08 -2.70
N HIS A 492 15.59 -39.77 -2.66
CA HIS A 492 14.63 -39.12 -3.52
C HIS A 492 15.11 -39.15 -4.98
N THR A 493 14.21 -39.46 -5.90
CA THR A 493 14.50 -39.36 -7.35
C THR A 493 14.11 -37.95 -7.80
N PRO A 494 15.07 -37.14 -8.31
CA PRO A 494 14.78 -35.80 -8.79
C PRO A 494 13.72 -35.78 -9.88
N GLY A 495 12.84 -34.80 -9.82
CA GLY A 495 11.72 -34.70 -10.76
C GLY A 495 11.35 -33.25 -11.08
N ILE A 496 10.21 -33.13 -11.69
CA ILE A 496 9.50 -31.88 -11.91
C ILE A 496 8.11 -32.05 -11.31
N GLN A 497 7.79 -31.25 -10.30
CA GLN A 497 6.54 -31.30 -9.54
C GLN A 497 5.93 -29.89 -9.50
N CYS A 498 4.61 -29.78 -9.66
CA CYS A 498 3.91 -28.51 -9.79
C CYS A 498 2.80 -28.30 -8.75
N GLY A 499 2.70 -29.14 -7.71
CA GLY A 499 1.56 -29.08 -6.80
C GLY A 499 0.24 -29.30 -7.55
N ASN A 500 -0.73 -28.37 -7.41
CA ASN A 500 -1.96 -28.35 -8.20
C ASN A 500 -1.83 -27.53 -9.50
N GLY A 501 -0.64 -27.01 -9.81
CA GLY A 501 -0.34 -26.28 -11.04
C GLY A 501 -0.14 -27.21 -12.26
N TYR A 502 0.37 -26.62 -13.34
CA TYR A 502 0.64 -27.35 -14.60
C TYR A 502 1.76 -26.68 -15.42
N ILE A 503 2.29 -27.43 -16.37
CA ILE A 503 3.28 -26.94 -17.35
C ILE A 503 2.77 -27.29 -18.74
N ILE A 504 2.65 -26.28 -19.61
CA ILE A 504 2.20 -26.46 -21.01
C ILE A 504 3.06 -25.62 -21.96
N SER A 505 3.21 -26.09 -23.21
CA SER A 505 3.94 -25.38 -24.28
C SER A 505 5.32 -24.87 -23.83
N THR A 506 6.02 -25.64 -22.98
CA THR A 506 7.21 -25.21 -22.27
C THR A 506 8.34 -26.23 -22.39
N THR A 507 9.58 -25.74 -22.52
CA THR A 507 10.79 -26.56 -22.42
C THR A 507 11.50 -26.28 -21.12
N VAL A 508 11.79 -27.33 -20.33
CA VAL A 508 12.61 -27.28 -19.10
C VAL A 508 13.93 -27.99 -19.39
N ASN A 509 15.01 -27.23 -19.45
CA ASN A 509 16.37 -27.74 -19.52
C ASN A 509 16.86 -28.05 -18.10
N LYS A 510 17.32 -29.29 -17.90
CA LYS A 510 17.73 -29.82 -16.60
C LYS A 510 19.25 -29.73 -16.48
N PHE A 511 19.74 -28.98 -15.49
CA PHE A 511 21.16 -28.80 -15.21
C PHE A 511 21.49 -29.19 -13.78
N LEU A 512 22.70 -29.72 -13.60
CA LEU A 512 23.29 -29.98 -12.29
C LEU A 512 24.41 -28.98 -12.02
N TYR A 513 24.30 -28.22 -10.93
CA TYR A 513 25.31 -27.24 -10.54
C TYR A 513 26.19 -27.77 -9.41
N LYS A 514 27.50 -27.82 -9.63
CA LYS A 514 28.52 -28.24 -8.63
C LYS A 514 29.40 -27.05 -8.25
N ALA A 515 29.27 -26.52 -7.02
CA ALA A 515 30.07 -25.36 -6.58
C ALA A 515 31.58 -25.66 -6.55
N SER A 516 31.98 -26.89 -6.23
CA SER A 516 33.39 -27.26 -6.07
C SER A 516 34.18 -27.29 -7.38
N SER A 517 33.53 -27.41 -8.52
CA SER A 517 34.19 -27.54 -9.83
C SER A 517 33.79 -26.49 -10.85
N GLY A 518 32.77 -25.66 -10.57
CA GLY A 518 32.22 -24.70 -11.55
C GLY A 518 31.64 -25.35 -12.82
N VAL A 519 31.52 -26.68 -12.84
CA VAL A 519 31.08 -27.43 -14.02
C VAL A 519 29.59 -27.63 -13.95
N THR A 520 28.89 -27.07 -14.91
CA THR A 520 27.47 -27.40 -15.18
C THR A 520 27.42 -28.64 -16.01
N LYS A 521 26.73 -29.68 -15.52
CA LYS A 521 26.44 -30.89 -16.29
C LYS A 521 25.01 -30.81 -16.79
N GLU A 522 24.83 -30.89 -18.09
CA GLU A 522 23.51 -30.99 -18.68
C GLU A 522 22.94 -32.42 -18.44
N GLU A 523 21.70 -32.48 -17.96
CA GLU A 523 21.00 -33.77 -17.69
C GLU A 523 19.82 -34.01 -18.64
N GLY A 524 19.79 -33.31 -19.78
CA GLY A 524 18.74 -33.40 -20.77
C GLY A 524 17.65 -32.35 -20.61
N SER A 525 16.54 -32.50 -21.30
CA SER A 525 15.40 -31.59 -21.23
C SER A 525 14.07 -32.33 -21.24
N VAL A 526 13.03 -31.64 -20.76
CA VAL A 526 11.63 -32.08 -20.89
C VAL A 526 10.87 -31.01 -21.63
N THR A 527 10.20 -31.37 -22.69
CA THR A 527 9.30 -30.46 -23.42
C THR A 527 7.86 -30.87 -23.20
N TYR A 528 7.04 -29.95 -22.80
CA TYR A 528 5.61 -30.12 -22.60
C TYR A 528 4.85 -29.56 -23.81
N ASP A 529 3.93 -30.33 -24.35
CA ASP A 529 3.04 -29.88 -25.44
C ASP A 529 1.92 -28.94 -24.91
N ALA A 530 1.01 -28.54 -25.79
CA ALA A 530 -0.11 -27.66 -25.43
C ALA A 530 -1.11 -28.31 -24.44
N ASP A 531 -1.12 -29.63 -24.37
CA ASP A 531 -1.97 -30.43 -23.49
C ASP A 531 -1.24 -30.79 -22.16
N GLY A 532 0.03 -30.38 -22.02
CA GLY A 532 0.86 -30.65 -20.84
C GLY A 532 1.52 -32.04 -20.83
N ASN A 533 1.55 -32.77 -21.96
CA ASN A 533 2.21 -34.07 -22.03
C ASN A 533 3.73 -33.90 -22.14
N PRO A 534 4.53 -34.54 -21.27
CA PRO A 534 5.97 -34.43 -21.32
C PRO A 534 6.62 -35.34 -22.36
N THR A 535 7.65 -34.83 -23.00
CA THR A 535 8.58 -35.61 -23.85
C THR A 535 10.00 -35.36 -23.34
N GLU A 536 10.66 -36.42 -22.83
CA GLU A 536 12.03 -36.32 -22.36
C GLU A 536 13.04 -36.47 -23.51
N GLN A 537 14.08 -35.63 -23.44
CA GLN A 537 15.27 -35.76 -24.28
C GLN A 537 16.47 -35.92 -23.34
N THR A 538 17.16 -37.04 -23.48
CA THR A 538 18.43 -37.28 -22.76
C THR A 538 19.53 -36.42 -23.37
N ALA A 539 20.44 -35.90 -22.53
CA ALA A 539 21.67 -35.30 -23.02
C ALA A 539 22.50 -36.37 -23.78
N GLU A 540 22.96 -36.05 -24.99
CA GLU A 540 23.86 -36.89 -25.78
C GLU A 540 25.27 -36.91 -25.20
#